data_fb9189ef703afcfb5f476b5214f96e7d
#
_entry.id   fb9189ef703afcfb5f476b5214f96e7d
#
_cell.length_a   1.000
_cell.length_b   1.000
_cell.length_c   1.000
_cell.angle_alpha   90.00
_cell.angle_beta   90.00
_cell.angle_gamma   90.00
#
_symmetry.space_group_name_H-M   'P 1'
#
loop_
_entity.id
_entity.type
_entity.pdbx_description
1 polymer ?
#
loop_
_entity_poly.entity_id
_entity_poly.type
_entity_poly.pdbx_seq_one_letter_code
_entity_poly.pdbx_strand_id
1 'polypeptide(L)'
;LVRIHSGRDYRVYMLGFLPGFPYLGDMDPAIAVPRKQTPRTRIPAGSVGIGGSQTGIYPSESPGGWQLIGRTPLRLLKENGAGGWETLCRPGDTVRFCPVEAAEYEEILRKGEDIWRLQ
;
A
#
# COMPACT_ATOMS: atom_id res chain seq x y z
N LEU A 1 -14.90 -8.34 -1.76
CA LEU A 1 -13.97 -7.22 -1.75
C LEU A 1 -12.52 -7.65 -1.92
N VAL A 2 -12.03 -8.56 -1.08
CA VAL A 2 -10.64 -9.04 -1.17
C VAL A 2 -10.37 -9.70 -2.51
N ARG A 3 -11.27 -10.54 -2.99
CA ARG A 3 -11.12 -11.21 -4.27
C ARG A 3 -11.02 -10.21 -5.42
N ILE A 4 -11.89 -9.22 -5.44
CA ILE A 4 -11.91 -8.21 -6.51
C ILE A 4 -10.65 -7.38 -6.45
N HIS A 5 -10.28 -6.91 -5.26
CA HIS A 5 -9.11 -6.05 -5.08
C HIS A 5 -7.81 -6.78 -5.44
N SER A 6 -7.66 -8.03 -5.06
CA SER A 6 -6.45 -8.81 -5.32
C SER A 6 -6.44 -9.53 -6.66
N GLY A 7 -7.54 -9.47 -7.41
CA GLY A 7 -7.71 -10.24 -8.65
C GLY A 7 -7.17 -9.60 -9.90
N ARG A 8 -6.44 -8.49 -9.81
CA ARG A 8 -5.93 -7.77 -10.98
C ARG A 8 -4.62 -7.06 -10.67
N ASP A 9 -3.94 -6.64 -11.74
CA ASP A 9 -2.73 -5.84 -11.63
C ASP A 9 -3.10 -4.37 -11.58
N TYR A 10 -2.31 -3.61 -10.81
CA TYR A 10 -2.48 -2.16 -10.69
C TYR A 10 -1.23 -1.47 -11.19
N ARG A 11 -1.41 -0.34 -11.86
CA ARG A 11 -0.29 0.49 -12.26
C ARG A 11 -0.07 1.59 -11.24
N VAL A 12 1.17 1.82 -10.88
CA VAL A 12 1.55 2.96 -10.04
C VAL A 12 1.56 4.20 -10.92
N TYR A 13 0.59 5.09 -10.74
CA TYR A 13 0.53 6.33 -11.50
C TYR A 13 1.49 7.38 -10.98
N MET A 14 1.54 7.52 -9.67
CA MET A 14 2.39 8.53 -9.04
C MET A 14 2.66 8.17 -7.58
N LEU A 15 3.68 8.78 -7.01
CA LEU A 15 3.93 8.79 -5.58
C LEU A 15 3.60 10.19 -5.08
N GLY A 16 2.93 10.28 -3.93
CA GLY A 16 2.56 11.59 -3.40
C GLY A 16 1.87 11.48 -2.07
N PHE A 17 1.35 12.61 -1.54
CA PHE A 17 0.73 12.72 -0.24
C PHE A 17 1.72 12.48 0.90
N LEU A 18 2.32 11.29 0.96
CA LEU A 18 3.40 10.92 1.87
C LEU A 18 4.58 10.41 1.04
N PRO A 19 5.83 10.55 1.53
CA PRO A 19 6.96 9.92 0.86
C PRO A 19 6.72 8.42 0.64
N GLY A 20 6.78 7.99 -0.61
CA GLY A 20 6.61 6.58 -0.96
C GLY A 20 5.18 6.07 -1.04
N PHE A 21 4.16 6.93 -0.86
CA PHE A 21 2.76 6.53 -0.99
C PHE A 21 2.42 6.33 -2.47
N PRO A 22 2.11 5.08 -2.91
CA PRO A 22 1.77 4.83 -4.30
C PRO A 22 0.28 5.01 -4.55
N TYR A 23 -0.07 5.83 -5.54
CA TYR A 23 -1.43 5.91 -6.07
C TYR A 23 -1.56 4.87 -7.16
N LEU A 24 -2.43 3.89 -6.93
CA LEU A 24 -2.63 2.76 -7.83
C LEU A 24 -3.91 2.93 -8.62
N GLY A 25 -3.82 2.73 -9.91
CA GLY A 25 -4.96 2.84 -10.81
C GLY A 25 -5.44 1.49 -11.31
N ASP A 26 -6.47 1.53 -12.17
CA ASP A 26 -7.09 0.36 -12.80
C ASP A 26 -7.87 -0.51 -11.82
N MET A 27 -8.34 0.08 -10.72
CA MET A 27 -9.19 -0.62 -9.76
C MET A 27 -10.58 -0.87 -10.35
N ASP A 28 -11.16 -2.04 -10.03
CA ASP A 28 -12.52 -2.36 -10.45
C ASP A 28 -13.49 -1.34 -9.82
N PRO A 29 -14.32 -0.66 -10.66
CA PRO A 29 -15.29 0.31 -10.14
C PRO A 29 -16.29 -0.27 -9.13
N ALA A 30 -16.48 -1.58 -9.13
CA ALA A 30 -17.42 -2.23 -8.22
C ALA A 30 -17.04 -2.06 -6.75
N ILE A 31 -15.76 -1.80 -6.45
CA ILE A 31 -15.28 -1.61 -5.09
C ILE A 31 -14.89 -0.15 -4.78
N ALA A 32 -15.21 0.77 -5.68
CA ALA A 32 -14.98 2.19 -5.42
C ALA A 32 -15.87 2.67 -4.27
N VAL A 33 -15.27 3.39 -3.32
CA VAL A 33 -16.00 3.94 -2.17
C VAL A 33 -15.51 5.35 -1.87
N PRO A 34 -16.38 6.24 -1.40
CA PRO A 34 -15.96 7.59 -1.00
C PRO A 34 -15.02 7.54 0.19
N ARG A 35 -14.19 8.57 0.31
CA ARG A 35 -13.39 8.78 1.50
C ARG A 35 -14.30 8.98 2.72
N LYS A 36 -13.77 8.67 3.92
CA LYS A 36 -14.50 8.93 5.16
C LYS A 36 -14.73 10.43 5.32
N GLN A 37 -15.92 10.80 5.77
CA GLN A 37 -16.22 12.21 6.07
C GLN A 37 -15.35 12.75 7.20
N THR A 38 -15.12 11.90 8.21
CA THR A 38 -14.20 12.23 9.30
C THR A 38 -12.95 11.37 9.15
N PRO A 39 -11.80 11.96 8.78
CA PRO A 39 -10.57 11.19 8.63
C PRO A 39 -10.14 10.52 9.93
N ARG A 40 -9.47 9.37 9.82
CA ARG A 40 -8.84 8.73 10.97
C ARG A 40 -7.65 9.57 11.42
N THR A 41 -7.42 9.63 12.71
CA THR A 41 -6.29 10.38 13.26
C THR A 41 -4.97 9.61 13.10
N ARG A 42 -5.02 8.28 13.11
CA ARG A 42 -3.84 7.43 13.00
C ARG A 42 -4.14 6.21 12.15
N ILE A 43 -3.49 6.13 11.01
CA ILE A 43 -3.53 4.97 10.12
C ILE A 43 -2.18 4.26 10.24
N PRO A 44 -2.14 2.96 10.59
CA PRO A 44 -0.86 2.26 10.72
C PRO A 44 -0.12 2.15 9.40
N ALA A 45 1.21 2.17 9.47
CA ALA A 45 2.05 1.91 8.30
C ALA A 45 1.71 0.54 7.69
N GLY A 46 1.71 0.47 6.37
CA GLY A 46 1.36 -0.74 5.64
C GLY A 46 -0.13 -0.92 5.39
N SER A 47 -0.98 -0.02 5.87
CA SER A 47 -2.42 -0.10 5.64
C SER A 47 -2.74 0.06 4.16
N VAL A 48 -3.58 -0.82 3.63
CA VAL A 48 -4.08 -0.75 2.26
C VAL A 48 -5.46 -0.11 2.29
N GLY A 49 -5.67 0.91 1.47
CA GLY A 49 -6.91 1.66 1.49
C GLY A 49 -7.49 1.93 0.11
N ILE A 50 -8.76 2.30 0.09
CA ILE A 50 -9.50 2.71 -1.10
C ILE A 50 -10.04 4.11 -0.85
N GLY A 51 -9.77 5.02 -1.79
CA GLY A 51 -10.31 6.37 -1.79
C GLY A 51 -10.90 6.70 -3.15
N GLY A 52 -12.23 6.81 -3.22
CA GLY A 52 -12.90 6.99 -4.50
C GLY A 52 -12.66 5.79 -5.42
N SER A 53 -12.06 6.03 -6.56
CA SER A 53 -11.75 5.00 -7.55
C SER A 53 -10.29 4.55 -7.52
N GLN A 54 -9.54 4.95 -6.50
CA GLN A 54 -8.13 4.63 -6.37
C GLN A 54 -7.86 3.76 -5.15
N THR A 55 -6.79 2.98 -5.22
CA THR A 55 -6.26 2.25 -4.06
C THR A 55 -4.82 2.66 -3.83
N GLY A 56 -4.33 2.42 -2.63
CA GLY A 56 -2.98 2.78 -2.25
C GLY A 56 -2.56 2.14 -0.95
N ILE A 57 -1.31 2.36 -0.59
CA ILE A 57 -0.71 1.77 0.59
C ILE A 57 -0.02 2.86 1.38
N TYR A 58 -0.33 2.96 2.68
CA TYR A 58 0.29 3.94 3.55
C TYR A 58 1.69 3.48 3.95
N PRO A 59 2.75 4.18 3.52
CA PRO A 59 4.14 3.76 3.83
C PRO A 59 4.54 4.05 5.26
N SER A 60 3.85 4.97 5.94
CA SER A 60 4.14 5.35 7.31
C SER A 60 2.84 5.70 8.03
N GLU A 61 2.88 5.73 9.36
CA GLU A 61 1.72 6.13 10.15
C GLU A 61 1.35 7.59 9.87
N SER A 62 0.07 7.83 9.61
CA SER A 62 -0.42 9.18 9.31
C SER A 62 -1.94 9.26 9.51
N PRO A 63 -2.49 10.47 9.60
CA PRO A 63 -3.94 10.63 9.43
C PRO A 63 -4.35 10.40 7.97
N GLY A 64 -5.60 10.08 7.74
CA GLY A 64 -6.12 9.92 6.39
C GLY A 64 -7.57 9.49 6.35
N GLY A 65 -8.22 9.73 5.21
CA GLY A 65 -9.65 9.50 5.02
C GLY A 65 -10.02 8.31 4.15
N TRP A 66 -9.07 7.52 3.70
CA TRP A 66 -9.36 6.36 2.87
C TRP A 66 -9.93 5.21 3.70
N GLN A 67 -10.77 4.39 3.05
CA GLN A 67 -11.33 3.21 3.70
C GLN A 67 -10.28 2.11 3.73
N LEU A 68 -9.96 1.63 4.92
CA LEU A 68 -8.92 0.61 5.08
C LEU A 68 -9.48 -0.77 4.81
N ILE A 69 -8.81 -1.57 3.99
CA ILE A 69 -9.26 -2.90 3.62
C ILE A 69 -8.25 -3.99 3.94
N GLY A 70 -7.03 -3.63 4.33
CA GLY A 70 -6.00 -4.61 4.63
C GLY A 70 -4.72 -3.97 5.09
N ARG A 71 -3.70 -4.80 5.21
CA ARG A 71 -2.39 -4.36 5.64
C ARG A 71 -1.31 -5.23 5.01
N THR A 72 -0.20 -4.61 4.59
CA THR A 72 0.97 -5.34 4.11
C THR A 72 2.09 -5.28 5.14
N PRO A 73 2.86 -6.37 5.33
CA PRO A 73 4.04 -6.35 6.18
C PRO A 73 5.26 -5.76 5.47
N LEU A 74 5.17 -5.50 4.17
CA LEU A 74 6.30 -4.96 3.41
C LEU A 74 6.53 -3.49 3.74
N ARG A 75 7.78 -3.10 3.83
CA ARG A 75 8.15 -1.70 3.94
C ARG A 75 8.15 -1.06 2.57
N LEU A 76 7.38 0.02 2.42
CA LEU A 76 7.33 0.75 1.15
C LEU A 76 8.38 1.84 1.07
N LEU A 77 8.96 2.18 2.19
CA LEU A 77 9.94 3.26 2.30
C LEU A 77 11.04 2.82 3.24
N LYS A 78 12.30 2.96 2.83
CA LYS A 78 13.42 2.68 3.72
C LYS A 78 14.54 3.66 3.50
N GLU A 79 15.33 3.87 4.52
CA GLU A 79 16.51 4.73 4.47
C GLU A 79 17.61 4.03 3.68
N ASN A 80 18.26 4.76 2.77
CA ASN A 80 19.26 4.17 1.86
C ASN A 80 20.69 4.23 2.38
N GLY A 81 20.89 4.70 3.61
CA GLY A 81 22.22 4.77 4.21
C GLY A 81 23.04 5.98 3.77
N ALA A 82 22.56 6.75 2.81
CA ALA A 82 23.23 7.95 2.30
C ALA A 82 22.47 9.25 2.64
N GLY A 83 21.58 9.18 3.64
CA GLY A 83 20.76 10.31 4.05
C GLY A 83 19.51 10.52 3.22
N GLY A 84 19.22 9.62 2.29
CA GLY A 84 18.01 9.64 1.48
C GLY A 84 17.10 8.46 1.74
N TRP A 85 16.03 8.36 0.95
CA TRP A 85 15.03 7.31 1.07
C TRP A 85 14.87 6.55 -0.24
N GLU A 86 14.60 5.25 -0.13
CA GLU A 86 14.24 4.41 -1.26
C GLU A 86 12.78 3.99 -1.13
N THR A 87 12.07 3.97 -2.25
CA THR A 87 10.68 3.54 -2.31
C THR A 87 10.58 2.19 -2.99
N LEU A 88 9.72 1.30 -2.46
CA LEU A 88 9.48 -0.01 -3.07
C LEU A 88 8.80 0.14 -4.43
N CYS A 89 7.80 1.02 -4.51
CA CYS A 89 7.06 1.27 -5.74
C CYS A 89 7.57 2.51 -6.43
N ARG A 90 7.56 2.49 -7.76
CA ARG A 90 7.92 3.63 -8.61
C ARG A 90 6.84 3.86 -9.65
N PRO A 91 6.66 5.10 -10.14
CA PRO A 91 5.70 5.34 -11.22
C PRO A 91 5.98 4.43 -12.41
N GLY A 92 4.93 3.84 -12.95
CA GLY A 92 5.03 2.89 -14.06
C GLY A 92 5.13 1.43 -13.64
N ASP A 93 5.40 1.15 -12.36
CA ASP A 93 5.44 -0.22 -11.86
C ASP A 93 4.05 -0.85 -11.86
N THR A 94 4.04 -2.16 -11.92
CA THR A 94 2.83 -2.97 -11.77
C THR A 94 2.84 -3.61 -10.40
N VAL A 95 1.72 -3.49 -9.67
CA VAL A 95 1.54 -4.03 -8.33
C VAL A 95 0.38 -5.00 -8.33
N ARG A 96 0.56 -6.14 -7.69
CA ARG A 96 -0.52 -7.11 -7.47
C ARG A 96 -0.57 -7.48 -6.00
N PHE A 97 -1.78 -7.47 -5.45
CA PHE A 97 -1.99 -7.85 -4.05
C PHE A 97 -2.26 -9.35 -3.97
N CYS A 98 -1.56 -10.02 -3.06
CA CYS A 98 -1.74 -11.45 -2.81
C CYS A 98 -2.18 -11.63 -1.36
N PRO A 99 -3.44 -12.03 -1.13
CA PRO A 99 -3.90 -12.29 0.23
C PRO A 99 -3.10 -13.39 0.89
N VAL A 100 -2.73 -13.19 2.15
CA VAL A 100 -1.99 -14.17 2.93
C VAL A 100 -2.65 -14.35 4.29
N GLU A 101 -2.40 -15.48 4.92
CA GLU A 101 -2.87 -15.74 6.27
C GLU A 101 -1.95 -15.12 7.31
N ALA A 102 -2.44 -15.00 8.55
CA ALA A 102 -1.72 -14.32 9.62
C ALA A 102 -0.32 -14.89 9.86
N ALA A 103 -0.15 -16.20 9.80
CA ALA A 103 1.15 -16.82 10.00
C ALA A 103 2.15 -16.42 8.92
N GLU A 104 1.72 -16.37 7.67
CA GLU A 104 2.57 -15.95 6.56
C GLU A 104 2.89 -14.45 6.64
N TYR A 105 1.91 -13.64 7.05
CA TYR A 105 2.12 -12.22 7.29
C TYR A 105 3.24 -11.99 8.31
N GLU A 106 3.20 -12.69 9.44
CA GLU A 106 4.21 -12.55 10.49
C GLU A 106 5.59 -12.99 10.01
N GLU A 107 5.65 -14.03 9.18
CA GLU A 107 6.91 -14.49 8.62
C GLU A 107 7.53 -13.48 7.67
N ILE A 108 6.72 -12.88 6.80
CA ILE A 108 7.17 -11.83 5.90
C ILE A 108 7.64 -10.61 6.69
N LEU A 109 6.92 -10.25 7.74
CA LEU A 109 7.30 -9.13 8.60
C LEU A 109 8.67 -9.34 9.24
N ARG A 110 8.99 -10.57 9.68
CA ARG A 110 10.30 -10.88 10.24
C ARG A 110 11.42 -10.83 9.20
N LYS A 111 11.13 -11.18 7.94
CA LYS A 111 12.12 -11.18 6.86
C LYS A 111 12.40 -9.80 6.29
N GLY A 112 11.51 -8.86 6.49
CA GLY A 112 11.61 -7.45 6.14
C GLY A 112 12.55 -7.08 4.99
N GLU A 113 13.82 -6.82 5.28
CA GLU A 113 14.77 -6.35 4.27
C GLU A 113 15.12 -7.38 3.20
N ASP A 114 15.04 -8.67 3.52
CA ASP A 114 15.35 -9.72 2.55
C ASP A 114 14.31 -9.73 1.43
N ILE A 115 13.08 -9.35 1.73
CA ILE A 115 12.02 -9.22 0.72
C ILE A 115 12.38 -8.14 -0.30
N TRP A 116 12.97 -7.02 0.15
CA TRP A 116 13.40 -5.96 -0.76
C TRP A 116 14.43 -6.45 -1.78
N ARG A 117 15.27 -7.38 -1.41
CA ARG A 117 16.30 -7.92 -2.30
C ARG A 117 15.74 -8.81 -3.39
N LEU A 118 14.53 -9.34 -3.19
CA LEU A 118 13.87 -10.20 -4.15
C LEU A 118 13.09 -9.41 -5.21
N GLN A 119 13.00 -8.11 -5.07
CA GLN A 119 12.22 -7.24 -5.96
C GLN A 119 12.98 -6.87 -7.26
#